data_84704d8781f534bac984c43580e29b56
#
_entry.id   84704d8781f534bac984c43580e29b56
#
_cell.length_a   1.000
_cell.length_b   1.000
_cell.length_c   1.000
_cell.angle_alpha   90.00
_cell.angle_beta   90.00
_cell.angle_gamma   90.00
#
_symmetry.space_group_name_H-M   'P 1'
#
loop_
_entity.id
_entity.type
_entity.pdbx_description
1 polymer ?
#
loop_
_entity_poly.entity_id
_entity_poly.type
_entity_poly.pdbx_seq_one_letter_code
_entity_poly.pdbx_strand_id
1 'polypeptide(L)'
;MKKALSLLLSLTILFSLAACGRSGGDSTDGEPSTLVYGSADYTRIDPAMDEHCEINLLLFNGLTAHDGNDQIVPALAERWDYDEANCTYTFYLREGVKWHDGEPFTAQDVKFTIEAIMDPDNGSENAPN
;
A
#
# COMPACT_ATOMS: atom_id res chain seq x y z
N MET A 1 46.84 -41.35 -17.99
CA MET A 1 46.28 -40.99 -16.68
C MET A 1 46.02 -39.49 -16.48
N LYS A 2 46.94 -38.60 -16.84
CA LYS A 2 46.75 -37.13 -16.67
C LYS A 2 45.60 -36.54 -17.49
N LYS A 3 45.34 -37.05 -18.74
CA LYS A 3 44.25 -36.57 -19.61
C LYS A 3 42.86 -37.02 -19.14
N ALA A 4 42.73 -38.22 -18.54
CA ALA A 4 41.48 -38.73 -18.01
C ALA A 4 41.08 -37.98 -16.71
N LEU A 5 42.06 -37.62 -15.88
CA LEU A 5 41.80 -36.86 -14.64
C LEU A 5 41.33 -35.41 -14.92
N SER A 6 41.88 -34.78 -16.01
CA SER A 6 41.45 -33.46 -16.44
C SER A 6 40.01 -33.44 -16.98
N LEU A 7 39.60 -34.51 -17.65
CA LEU A 7 38.24 -34.63 -18.21
C LEU A 7 37.20 -34.87 -17.10
N LEU A 8 37.53 -35.63 -16.07
CA LEU A 8 36.69 -35.82 -14.90
C LEU A 8 36.51 -34.55 -14.07
N LEU A 9 37.58 -33.76 -13.91
CA LEU A 9 37.53 -32.51 -13.18
C LEU A 9 36.67 -31.43 -13.91
N SER A 10 36.76 -31.40 -15.26
CA SER A 10 35.92 -30.46 -16.04
C SER A 10 34.45 -30.87 -16.06
N LEU A 11 34.13 -32.15 -15.97
CA LEU A 11 32.75 -32.65 -15.95
C LEU A 11 32.06 -32.36 -14.61
N THR A 12 32.80 -32.38 -13.49
CA THR A 12 32.26 -32.05 -12.17
C THR A 12 31.98 -30.55 -12.00
N ILE A 13 32.76 -29.69 -12.65
CA ILE A 13 32.53 -28.22 -12.63
C ILE A 13 31.29 -27.85 -13.46
N LEU A 14 31.03 -28.55 -14.57
CA LEU A 14 29.84 -28.33 -15.39
C LEU A 14 28.51 -28.75 -14.68
N PHE A 15 28.58 -29.73 -13.75
CA PHE A 15 27.40 -30.16 -13.01
C PHE A 15 27.06 -29.25 -11.82
N SER A 16 28.04 -28.49 -11.29
CA SER A 16 27.80 -27.58 -10.18
C SER A 16 27.19 -26.22 -10.58
N LEU A 17 27.25 -25.85 -11.87
CA LEU A 17 26.59 -24.61 -12.36
C LEU A 17 25.12 -24.79 -12.73
N ALA A 18 24.60 -26.02 -12.77
CA ALA A 18 23.19 -26.27 -13.07
C ALA A 18 22.28 -26.20 -11.81
N ALA A 19 22.83 -26.01 -10.61
CA ALA A 19 22.08 -25.98 -9.36
C ALA A 19 21.64 -24.56 -8.90
N CYS A 20 22.04 -23.49 -9.61
CA CYS A 20 21.67 -22.12 -9.28
C CYS A 20 20.71 -21.49 -10.31
N GLY A 21 19.70 -22.22 -10.70
CA GLY A 21 18.75 -21.73 -11.70
C GLY A 21 17.34 -22.28 -11.53
N ARG A 22 16.84 -22.26 -10.27
CA ARG A 22 15.42 -22.54 -10.07
C ARG A 22 14.88 -21.69 -8.92
N SER A 23 14.89 -20.36 -9.13
CA SER A 23 13.92 -19.49 -8.48
C SER A 23 12.62 -19.64 -9.26
N GLY A 24 12.01 -20.81 -9.16
CA GLY A 24 10.65 -21.04 -9.56
C GLY A 24 9.77 -20.44 -8.48
N GLY A 25 9.15 -19.30 -8.76
CA GLY A 25 7.98 -18.89 -8.03
C GLY A 25 6.92 -19.97 -8.20
N ASP A 26 6.81 -20.85 -7.23
CA ASP A 26 5.68 -21.76 -7.11
C ASP A 26 4.49 -20.88 -6.68
N SER A 27 3.66 -20.51 -7.64
CA SER A 27 2.35 -19.93 -7.39
C SER A 27 1.47 -21.05 -6.85
N THR A 28 1.58 -21.35 -5.57
CA THR A 28 0.60 -22.18 -4.87
C THR A 28 -0.66 -21.35 -4.73
N ASP A 29 -1.62 -21.60 -5.61
CA ASP A 29 -2.99 -21.14 -5.46
C ASP A 29 -3.51 -21.51 -4.06
N GLY A 30 -3.77 -20.50 -3.20
CA GLY A 30 -4.64 -20.64 -2.06
C GLY A 30 -4.06 -20.46 -0.66
N GLU A 31 -2.75 -20.28 -0.46
CA GLU A 31 -2.24 -19.89 0.87
C GLU A 31 -2.25 -18.37 1.02
N PRO A 32 -2.82 -17.82 2.11
CA PRO A 32 -2.77 -16.40 2.37
C PRO A 32 -1.31 -15.96 2.52
N SER A 33 -0.87 -15.05 1.64
CA SER A 33 0.47 -14.48 1.76
C SER A 33 0.56 -13.65 3.04
N THR A 34 1.52 -13.95 3.92
CA THR A 34 1.73 -13.22 5.16
C THR A 34 2.78 -12.15 4.96
N LEU A 35 2.42 -10.88 5.18
CA LEU A 35 3.35 -9.77 5.28
C LEU A 35 3.73 -9.60 6.76
N VAL A 36 5.04 -9.65 7.07
CA VAL A 36 5.57 -9.33 8.40
C VAL A 36 6.19 -7.94 8.32
N TYR A 37 5.59 -7.00 9.01
CA TYR A 37 6.04 -5.60 9.07
C TYR A 37 6.44 -5.24 10.50
N GLY A 38 7.69 -4.81 10.70
CA GLY A 38 8.20 -4.37 11.99
C GLY A 38 8.01 -2.87 12.16
N SER A 39 7.27 -2.47 13.17
CA SER A 39 6.99 -1.07 13.49
C SER A 39 6.89 -0.84 14.99
N ALA A 40 6.61 0.42 15.38
CA ALA A 40 6.35 0.78 16.78
C ALA A 40 5.02 0.18 17.27
N ASP A 41 4.79 0.24 18.58
CA ASP A 41 3.51 -0.16 19.17
C ASP A 41 2.45 0.90 18.88
N TYR A 42 1.29 0.47 18.36
CA TYR A 42 0.19 1.35 18.00
C TYR A 42 -0.88 1.32 19.09
N THR A 43 -1.26 2.48 19.54
CA THR A 43 -2.36 2.65 20.49
C THR A 43 -3.71 2.75 19.79
N ARG A 44 -3.73 3.16 18.52
CA ARG A 44 -4.92 3.40 17.73
C ARG A 44 -4.66 3.07 16.26
N ILE A 45 -5.62 2.45 15.60
CA ILE A 45 -5.61 2.19 14.14
C ILE A 45 -6.83 2.90 13.57
N ASP A 46 -6.73 4.23 13.46
CA ASP A 46 -7.81 5.08 12.95
C ASP A 46 -7.21 6.27 12.21
N PRO A 47 -7.23 6.28 10.87
CA PRO A 47 -6.61 7.34 10.08
C PRO A 47 -7.33 8.69 10.18
N ALA A 48 -8.57 8.71 10.72
CA ALA A 48 -9.28 9.95 10.97
C ALA A 48 -8.83 10.61 12.29
N MET A 49 -8.26 9.84 13.22
CA MET A 49 -7.94 10.30 14.57
C MET A 49 -6.43 10.47 14.81
N ASP A 50 -5.59 9.67 14.14
CA ASP A 50 -4.15 9.61 14.38
C ASP A 50 -3.37 9.86 13.09
N GLU A 51 -2.54 10.89 13.07
CA GLU A 51 -1.70 11.24 11.90
C GLU A 51 -0.40 10.43 11.82
N HIS A 52 0.04 9.81 12.93
CA HIS A 52 1.37 9.19 13.03
C HIS A 52 1.39 7.67 12.86
N CYS A 53 0.25 7.05 12.58
CA CYS A 53 0.16 5.59 12.46
C CYS A 53 0.56 5.11 11.07
N GLU A 54 1.83 4.71 10.89
CA GLU A 54 2.36 4.22 9.59
C GLU A 54 1.58 3.01 9.03
N ILE A 55 1.02 2.15 9.89
CA ILE A 55 0.23 1.00 9.45
C ILE A 55 -1.05 1.43 8.71
N ASN A 56 -1.54 2.64 8.96
CA ASN A 56 -2.69 3.19 8.25
C ASN A 56 -2.44 3.24 6.73
N LEU A 57 -1.20 3.48 6.29
CA LEU A 57 -0.82 3.46 4.88
C LEU A 57 -0.96 2.08 4.22
N LEU A 58 -0.93 1.00 5.01
CA LEU A 58 -1.14 -0.37 4.52
C LEU A 58 -2.60 -0.79 4.56
N LEU A 59 -3.40 -0.21 5.46
CA LEU A 59 -4.79 -0.62 5.71
C LEU A 59 -5.81 0.25 4.99
N PHE A 60 -5.50 1.53 4.75
CA PHE A 60 -6.43 2.53 4.24
C PHE A 60 -5.86 3.29 3.04
N ASN A 61 -6.75 3.73 2.18
CA ASN A 61 -6.42 4.61 1.07
C ASN A 61 -7.02 6.00 1.31
N GLY A 62 -6.24 7.05 1.00
CA GLY A 62 -6.74 8.43 0.95
C GLY A 62 -7.42 8.76 -0.38
N LEU A 63 -7.96 9.96 -0.51
CA LEU A 63 -8.41 10.52 -1.79
C LEU A 63 -7.25 10.65 -2.77
N THR A 64 -6.10 11.04 -2.25
CA THR A 64 -4.81 11.16 -2.95
C THR A 64 -3.77 10.32 -2.23
N ALA A 65 -2.64 10.05 -2.88
CA ALA A 65 -1.47 9.39 -2.32
C ALA A 65 -0.20 10.15 -2.71
N HIS A 66 0.93 9.77 -2.12
CA HIS A 66 2.26 10.21 -2.53
C HIS A 66 2.95 9.10 -3.33
N ASP A 67 3.60 9.45 -4.42
CA ASP A 67 4.44 8.52 -5.17
C ASP A 67 5.87 8.44 -4.57
N GLY A 68 6.74 7.62 -5.18
CA GLY A 68 8.13 7.47 -4.74
C GLY A 68 9.01 8.73 -4.86
N ASN A 69 8.51 9.80 -5.47
CA ASN A 69 9.16 11.12 -5.59
C ASN A 69 8.45 12.18 -4.74
N ASP A 70 7.58 11.77 -3.83
CA ASP A 70 6.77 12.63 -2.97
C ASP A 70 5.81 13.56 -3.76
N GLN A 71 5.36 13.12 -4.93
CA GLN A 71 4.37 13.85 -5.71
C GLN A 71 2.97 13.35 -5.40
N ILE A 72 2.01 14.29 -5.27
CA ILE A 72 0.61 13.96 -5.05
C ILE A 72 0.01 13.31 -6.31
N VAL A 73 -0.49 12.11 -6.15
CA VAL A 73 -1.07 11.31 -7.23
C VAL A 73 -2.49 10.86 -6.90
N PRO A 74 -3.33 10.54 -7.92
CA PRO A 74 -4.67 9.99 -7.72
C PRO A 74 -4.68 8.67 -6.93
N ALA A 75 -5.61 8.53 -5.97
CA ALA A 75 -5.88 7.30 -5.25
C ALA A 75 -7.38 6.95 -5.27
N LEU A 76 -8.17 7.16 -4.21
CA LEU A 76 -9.63 6.97 -4.25
C LEU A 76 -10.33 8.02 -5.13
N ALA A 77 -9.75 9.22 -5.24
CA ALA A 77 -10.13 10.15 -6.29
C ALA A 77 -9.30 9.86 -7.56
N GLU A 78 -9.94 9.83 -8.73
CA GLU A 78 -9.26 9.70 -10.02
C GLU A 78 -8.65 11.02 -10.51
N ARG A 79 -9.22 12.16 -10.05
CA ARG A 79 -8.76 13.52 -10.32
C ARG A 79 -9.43 14.50 -9.35
N TRP A 80 -8.93 15.72 -9.33
CA TRP A 80 -9.53 16.84 -8.59
C TRP A 80 -9.33 18.15 -9.35
N ASP A 81 -10.22 19.11 -9.06
CA ASP A 81 -10.12 20.49 -9.52
C ASP A 81 -9.97 21.43 -8.32
N TYR A 82 -9.21 22.50 -8.46
CA TYR A 82 -9.07 23.55 -7.46
C TYR A 82 -9.57 24.89 -8.02
N ASP A 83 -10.57 25.46 -7.36
CA ASP A 83 -11.06 26.81 -7.61
C ASP A 83 -10.40 27.78 -6.62
N GLU A 84 -9.40 28.50 -7.09
CA GLU A 84 -8.63 29.46 -6.28
C GLU A 84 -9.50 30.63 -5.78
N ALA A 85 -10.49 31.06 -6.58
CA ALA A 85 -11.35 32.20 -6.24
C ALA A 85 -12.26 31.90 -5.04
N ASN A 86 -12.70 30.66 -4.93
CA ASN A 86 -13.57 30.19 -3.86
C ASN A 86 -12.85 29.30 -2.82
N CYS A 87 -11.54 29.09 -2.97
CA CYS A 87 -10.73 28.19 -2.13
C CYS A 87 -11.37 26.78 -2.00
N THR A 88 -11.87 26.23 -3.11
CA THR A 88 -12.64 25.00 -3.11
C THR A 88 -11.95 23.92 -3.91
N TYR A 89 -11.81 22.71 -3.32
CA TYR A 89 -11.41 21.51 -4.02
C TYR A 89 -12.64 20.68 -4.38
N THR A 90 -12.68 20.18 -5.61
CA THR A 90 -13.69 19.21 -6.06
C THR A 90 -13.01 17.93 -6.43
N PHE A 91 -13.25 16.86 -5.67
CA PHE A 91 -12.71 15.52 -5.93
C PHE A 91 -13.71 14.67 -6.71
N TYR A 92 -13.23 13.94 -7.71
CA TYR A 92 -14.01 12.99 -8.51
C TYR A 92 -13.60 11.59 -8.11
N LEU A 93 -14.52 10.85 -7.47
CA LEU A 93 -14.23 9.54 -6.93
C LEU A 93 -14.20 8.47 -8.01
N ARG A 94 -13.35 7.45 -7.85
CA ARG A 94 -13.34 6.25 -8.69
C ARG A 94 -14.65 5.50 -8.54
N GLU A 95 -15.17 5.00 -9.65
CA GLU A 95 -16.35 4.13 -9.66
C GLU A 95 -15.99 2.69 -9.24
N GLY A 96 -16.94 2.00 -8.64
CA GLY A 96 -16.84 0.58 -8.32
C GLY A 96 -15.90 0.24 -7.17
N VAL A 97 -15.38 1.22 -6.44
CA VAL A 97 -14.59 0.99 -5.22
C VAL A 97 -15.50 0.44 -4.12
N LYS A 98 -14.96 -0.51 -3.35
CA LYS A 98 -15.68 -1.15 -2.24
C LYS A 98 -14.83 -1.13 -0.97
N TRP A 99 -15.50 -1.09 0.15
CA TRP A 99 -14.92 -1.34 1.45
C TRP A 99 -14.49 -2.81 1.63
N HIS A 100 -13.75 -3.13 2.68
CA HIS A 100 -13.29 -4.49 2.98
C HIS A 100 -14.43 -5.49 3.22
N ASP A 101 -15.59 -5.03 3.66
CA ASP A 101 -16.82 -5.81 3.85
C ASP A 101 -17.64 -5.99 2.56
N GLY A 102 -17.22 -5.34 1.47
CA GLY A 102 -17.86 -5.41 0.16
C GLY A 102 -18.89 -4.33 -0.13
N GLU A 103 -19.21 -3.47 0.83
CA GLU A 103 -20.10 -2.32 0.62
C GLU A 103 -19.46 -1.29 -0.31
N PRO A 104 -20.26 -0.55 -1.11
CA PRO A 104 -19.73 0.46 -2.03
C PRO A 104 -19.19 1.67 -1.26
N PHE A 105 -17.99 2.13 -1.65
CA PHE A 105 -17.43 3.40 -1.21
C PHE A 105 -18.07 4.57 -1.96
N THR A 106 -18.49 5.61 -1.23
CA THR A 106 -19.25 6.74 -1.77
C THR A 106 -18.75 8.10 -1.25
N ALA A 107 -19.22 9.19 -1.85
CA ALA A 107 -18.96 10.54 -1.35
C ALA A 107 -19.52 10.78 0.07
N GLN A 108 -20.50 9.98 0.49
CA GLN A 108 -21.07 10.07 1.83
C GLN A 108 -20.08 9.61 2.88
N ASP A 109 -19.26 8.61 2.57
CA ASP A 109 -18.20 8.10 3.46
C ASP A 109 -17.09 9.13 3.61
N VAL A 110 -16.70 9.80 2.52
CA VAL A 110 -15.74 10.91 2.56
C VAL A 110 -16.26 12.04 3.44
N LYS A 111 -17.52 12.44 3.23
CA LYS A 111 -18.18 13.49 4.04
C LYS A 111 -18.17 13.12 5.52
N PHE A 112 -18.59 11.88 5.86
CA PHE A 112 -18.60 11.38 7.22
C PHE A 112 -17.22 11.45 7.88
N THR A 113 -16.18 11.02 7.16
CA THR A 113 -14.80 11.06 7.67
C THR A 113 -14.33 12.48 7.96
N ILE A 114 -14.59 13.43 7.05
CA ILE A 114 -14.23 14.84 7.26
C ILE A 114 -15.02 15.44 8.44
N GLU A 115 -16.31 15.16 8.54
CA GLU A 115 -17.14 15.63 9.66
C GLU A 115 -16.65 15.05 11.00
N ALA A 116 -16.23 13.78 11.03
CA ALA A 116 -15.66 13.16 12.22
C ALA A 116 -14.32 13.77 12.64
N ILE A 117 -13.46 14.11 11.68
CA ILE A 117 -12.19 14.81 11.95
C ILE A 117 -12.45 16.21 12.51
N MET A 118 -13.43 16.92 11.96
CA MET A 118 -13.75 18.30 12.33
C MET A 118 -14.54 18.41 13.64
N ASP A 119 -15.08 17.32 14.15
CA ASP A 119 -15.83 17.29 15.41
C ASP A 119 -14.87 17.40 16.60
N PRO A 120 -14.92 18.49 17.40
CA PRO A 120 -14.01 18.67 18.53
C PRO A 120 -14.16 17.62 19.63
N ASP A 121 -15.33 16.98 19.73
CA ASP A 121 -15.57 15.94 20.73
C ASP A 121 -14.81 14.64 20.41
N ASN A 122 -14.41 14.45 19.18
CA ASN A 122 -13.61 13.29 18.75
C ASN A 122 -12.10 13.45 19.05
N GLY A 123 -11.60 14.66 19.19
CA GLY A 123 -10.19 14.93 19.51
C GLY A 123 -9.21 14.40 18.47
N SER A 124 -9.54 14.55 17.17
CA SER A 124 -8.69 14.16 16.08
C SER A 124 -7.40 14.99 16.03
N GLU A 125 -6.25 14.35 15.85
CA GLU A 125 -4.95 15.01 15.63
C GLU A 125 -4.90 15.69 14.24
N ASN A 126 -5.73 15.26 13.31
CA ASN A 126 -5.87 15.80 11.96
C ASN A 126 -6.82 17.01 11.90
N ALA A 127 -7.46 17.38 13.00
CA ALA A 127 -8.33 18.55 13.03
C ALA A 127 -7.52 19.84 12.82
N PRO A 128 -7.98 20.79 11.99
CA PRO A 128 -7.31 22.07 11.82
C PRO A 128 -7.36 22.87 13.15
N ASN A 129 -6.22 23.44 13.54
CA ASN A 129 -6.08 24.32 14.70
C ASN A 129 -6.63 25.73 14.42
#